data_14f453811deb3dfab04d026e733640d7
#
_entry.id   14f453811deb3dfab04d026e733640d7
#
_cell.length_a   1.000
_cell.length_b   1.000
_cell.length_c   1.000
_cell.angle_alpha   90.00
_cell.angle_beta   90.00
_cell.angle_gamma   90.00
#
_symmetry.space_group_name_H-M   'P 1'
#
loop_
_entity.id
_entity.type
_entity.pdbx_description
1 polymer ?
#
loop_
_entity_poly.entity_id
_entity_poly.type
_entity_poly.pdbx_seq_one_letter_code
_entity_poly.pdbx_strand_id
1 'polypeptide(L)'
;MTTAPPAPPGIGPGGPDAGPPAGGRATVARARPRHTARYVVVGLVLVGALVFLLAKGLGTALDFYLPADQAVAQRAQLGGKTFNLEGVVQPGSIHSTASGVDFVVTSGSTHVAVHNTGSPPQLFQSNIPVIAVGHFQGDLFSSDQILVKHSSTYIAQHPSRVTSPNGSKQ
;
A
#
# COMPACT_ATOMS: atom_id res chain seq x y z
N MET A 1 74.16 -10.76 97.75
CA MET A 1 73.92 -9.64 96.83
C MET A 1 73.46 -10.21 95.47
N THR A 2 72.16 -10.28 95.28
CA THR A 2 71.61 -10.84 94.01
C THR A 2 70.45 -9.99 93.63
N THR A 3 70.62 -9.21 92.60
CA THR A 3 69.63 -8.33 92.10
C THR A 3 68.77 -9.08 91.07
N ALA A 4 67.52 -9.17 91.34
CA ALA A 4 66.51 -9.79 90.40
C ALA A 4 66.20 -8.83 89.25
N PRO A 5 65.99 -9.31 88.05
CA PRO A 5 65.59 -8.49 86.93
C PRO A 5 64.12 -8.12 86.94
N PRO A 6 63.72 -6.98 86.36
CA PRO A 6 62.35 -6.53 86.36
C PRO A 6 61.47 -7.32 85.40
N ALA A 7 60.19 -7.45 85.74
CA ALA A 7 59.16 -8.14 84.99
C ALA A 7 58.75 -7.37 83.72
N PRO A 8 58.35 -8.05 82.65
CA PRO A 8 57.88 -7.39 81.44
C PRO A 8 56.47 -6.79 81.58
N PRO A 9 56.12 -5.73 80.80
CA PRO A 9 54.79 -5.09 80.87
C PRO A 9 53.71 -5.94 80.28
N GLY A 10 52.55 -5.94 80.97
CA GLY A 10 51.37 -6.71 80.65
C GLY A 10 50.75 -6.33 79.24
N ILE A 11 50.32 -7.36 78.61
CA ILE A 11 49.51 -7.30 77.37
C ILE A 11 48.10 -6.92 77.77
N GLY A 12 47.63 -5.77 77.35
CA GLY A 12 46.24 -5.33 77.49
C GLY A 12 45.27 -6.14 76.62
N PRO A 13 44.01 -6.29 77.07
CA PRO A 13 43.02 -7.08 76.34
C PRO A 13 42.66 -6.38 74.97
N GLY A 14 42.65 -7.19 73.95
CA GLY A 14 42.32 -6.80 72.61
C GLY A 14 40.92 -6.17 72.48
N GLY A 15 40.86 -5.08 71.76
CA GLY A 15 39.60 -4.46 71.32
C GLY A 15 38.88 -5.34 70.34
N PRO A 16 37.55 -5.17 70.18
CA PRO A 16 36.75 -5.96 69.25
C PRO A 16 37.12 -5.75 67.78
N ASP A 17 37.22 -6.84 67.10
CA ASP A 17 37.42 -6.94 65.64
C ASP A 17 36.57 -5.94 64.86
N ALA A 18 37.22 -4.96 64.25
CA ALA A 18 36.60 -4.17 63.19
C ALA A 18 36.51 -5.07 61.95
N GLY A 19 35.32 -5.61 61.71
CA GLY A 19 35.03 -6.33 60.45
C GLY A 19 35.34 -5.51 59.20
N PRO A 20 35.64 -6.15 58.07
CA PRO A 20 35.97 -5.46 56.84
C PRO A 20 34.79 -4.58 56.39
N PRO A 21 35.05 -3.40 55.82
CA PRO A 21 33.99 -2.52 55.33
C PRO A 21 33.18 -3.24 54.27
N ALA A 22 31.87 -3.29 54.47
CA ALA A 22 30.92 -3.81 53.48
C ALA A 22 31.18 -3.12 52.12
N GLY A 23 31.67 -3.91 51.20
CA GLY A 23 31.91 -3.45 49.84
C GLY A 23 30.60 -2.91 49.25
N GLY A 24 30.50 -1.60 49.18
CA GLY A 24 29.46 -0.94 48.40
C GLY A 24 29.51 -1.48 46.97
N ARG A 25 28.52 -2.25 46.59
CA ARG A 25 28.29 -2.55 45.18
C ARG A 25 28.02 -1.22 44.49
N ALA A 26 29.03 -0.66 43.90
CA ALA A 26 28.87 0.40 42.94
C ALA A 26 28.01 -0.16 41.80
N THR A 27 26.74 0.17 41.81
CA THR A 27 25.87 0.01 40.64
C THR A 27 26.46 0.90 39.57
N VAL A 28 27.24 0.30 38.69
CA VAL A 28 27.72 0.95 37.46
C VAL A 28 26.48 1.23 36.66
N ALA A 29 25.94 2.44 36.82
CA ALA A 29 24.95 2.98 35.92
C ALA A 29 25.59 2.98 34.54
N ARG A 30 25.25 1.96 33.71
CA ARG A 30 25.62 1.88 32.33
C ARG A 30 24.99 3.12 31.63
N ALA A 31 25.78 4.15 31.48
CA ALA A 31 25.45 5.27 30.66
C ALA A 31 25.20 4.71 29.24
N ARG A 32 23.91 4.57 28.85
CA ARG A 32 23.53 4.19 27.50
C ARG A 32 24.09 5.27 26.57
N PRO A 33 24.95 4.92 25.63
CA PRO A 33 25.55 5.91 24.74
C PRO A 33 24.41 6.61 23.98
N ARG A 34 24.34 7.93 24.10
CA ARG A 34 23.33 8.79 23.47
C ARG A 34 23.25 8.61 21.94
N HIS A 35 24.30 8.04 21.35
CA HIS A 35 24.36 7.75 19.91
C HIS A 35 23.45 6.56 19.50
N THR A 36 23.31 5.52 20.32
CA THR A 36 22.40 4.40 20.06
C THR A 36 20.94 4.83 19.98
N ALA A 37 20.51 5.77 20.82
CA ALA A 37 19.16 6.30 20.77
C ALA A 37 18.85 7.00 19.42
N ARG A 38 19.84 7.74 18.88
CA ARG A 38 19.69 8.39 17.56
C ARG A 38 19.54 7.38 16.43
N TYR A 39 20.33 6.32 16.40
CA TYR A 39 20.22 5.29 15.38
C TYR A 39 18.93 4.48 15.52
N VAL A 40 18.44 4.25 16.74
CA VAL A 40 17.14 3.60 16.97
C VAL A 40 16.01 4.48 16.44
N VAL A 41 16.02 5.79 16.69
CA VAL A 41 15.00 6.72 16.18
C VAL A 41 15.05 6.77 14.66
N VAL A 42 16.24 6.90 14.06
CA VAL A 42 16.40 6.91 12.59
C VAL A 42 15.91 5.58 11.98
N GLY A 43 16.26 4.44 12.57
CA GLY A 43 15.81 3.13 12.15
C GLY A 43 14.28 3.00 12.20
N LEU A 44 13.66 3.49 13.28
CA LEU A 44 12.20 3.45 13.44
C LEU A 44 11.48 4.35 12.43
N VAL A 45 12.04 5.52 12.13
CA VAL A 45 11.52 6.42 11.09
C VAL A 45 11.65 5.78 9.69
N LEU A 46 12.79 5.15 9.38
CA LEU A 46 12.99 4.47 8.10
C LEU A 46 12.04 3.28 7.93
N VAL A 47 11.87 2.46 8.98
CA VAL A 47 10.91 1.35 8.96
C VAL A 47 9.49 1.88 8.83
N GLY A 48 9.12 2.92 9.55
CA GLY A 48 7.81 3.57 9.44
C GLY A 48 7.55 4.12 8.03
N ALA A 49 8.54 4.80 7.44
CA ALA A 49 8.47 5.29 6.07
C ALA A 49 8.35 4.14 5.05
N LEU A 50 9.11 3.06 5.24
CA LEU A 50 9.03 1.88 4.38
C LEU A 50 7.66 1.20 4.46
N VAL A 51 7.13 1.00 5.67
CA VAL A 51 5.78 0.43 5.88
C VAL A 51 4.72 1.34 5.27
N PHE A 52 4.86 2.66 5.43
CA PHE A 52 3.94 3.64 4.83
C PHE A 52 3.99 3.59 3.30
N LEU A 53 5.19 3.52 2.69
CA LEU A 53 5.36 3.40 1.24
C LEU A 53 4.79 2.07 0.72
N LEU A 54 5.00 0.96 1.43
CA LEU A 54 4.44 -0.34 1.07
C LEU A 54 2.90 -0.30 1.18
N ALA A 55 2.35 0.24 2.25
CA ALA A 55 0.90 0.35 2.44
C ALA A 55 0.23 1.25 1.37
N LYS A 56 0.89 2.34 0.97
CA LYS A 56 0.41 3.22 -0.10
C LYS A 56 0.67 2.63 -1.50
N GLY A 57 1.85 2.04 -1.71
CA GLY A 57 2.26 1.50 -3.01
C GLY A 57 1.50 0.23 -3.42
N LEU A 58 1.20 -0.68 -2.49
CA LEU A 58 0.42 -1.88 -2.80
C LEU A 58 -1.05 -1.57 -3.14
N GLY A 59 -1.59 -0.44 -2.69
CA GLY A 59 -2.96 -0.04 -3.02
C GLY A 59 -3.14 0.45 -4.46
N THR A 60 -2.06 0.84 -5.15
CA THR A 60 -2.11 1.48 -6.48
C THR A 60 -1.51 0.61 -7.60
N ALA A 61 -0.82 -0.48 -7.26
CA ALA A 61 0.00 -1.24 -8.21
C ALA A 61 -0.65 -2.50 -8.78
N LEU A 62 -1.91 -2.78 -8.46
CA LEU A 62 -2.61 -3.92 -9.01
C LEU A 62 -3.62 -3.42 -10.04
N ASP A 63 -3.17 -3.28 -11.29
CA ASP A 63 -4.05 -3.20 -12.45
C ASP A 63 -4.82 -4.52 -12.60
N PHE A 64 -5.79 -4.76 -11.71
CA PHE A 64 -6.68 -5.90 -11.82
C PHE A 64 -7.65 -5.66 -12.97
N TYR A 65 -7.54 -6.50 -13.99
CA TYR A 65 -8.53 -6.62 -15.04
C TYR A 65 -9.59 -7.63 -14.60
N LEU A 66 -10.79 -7.16 -14.39
CA LEU A 66 -11.92 -8.01 -14.00
C LEU A 66 -13.04 -7.88 -15.03
N PRO A 67 -13.44 -8.99 -15.67
CA PRO A 67 -14.68 -9.04 -16.42
C PRO A 67 -15.87 -8.65 -15.54
N ALA A 68 -16.90 -8.04 -16.14
CA ALA A 68 -18.02 -7.50 -15.38
C ALA A 68 -18.73 -8.54 -14.50
N ASP A 69 -18.82 -9.80 -14.94
CA ASP A 69 -19.38 -10.91 -14.17
C ASP A 69 -18.58 -11.20 -12.89
N GLN A 70 -17.26 -11.24 -12.98
CA GLN A 70 -16.39 -11.44 -11.82
C GLN A 70 -16.38 -10.21 -10.90
N ALA A 71 -16.40 -9.01 -11.46
CA ALA A 71 -16.44 -7.77 -10.69
C ALA A 71 -17.70 -7.68 -9.83
N VAL A 72 -18.85 -8.05 -10.38
CA VAL A 72 -20.12 -8.10 -9.62
C VAL A 72 -20.08 -9.18 -8.54
N ALA A 73 -19.58 -10.38 -8.85
CA ALA A 73 -19.46 -11.46 -7.88
C ALA A 73 -18.54 -11.12 -6.68
N GLN A 74 -17.49 -10.32 -6.92
CA GLN A 74 -16.51 -9.91 -5.92
C GLN A 74 -16.74 -8.50 -5.36
N ARG A 75 -17.89 -7.87 -5.66
CA ARG A 75 -18.17 -6.46 -5.29
C ARG A 75 -17.90 -6.18 -3.80
N ALA A 76 -18.34 -7.06 -2.90
CA ALA A 76 -18.14 -6.88 -1.47
C ALA A 76 -16.65 -6.86 -1.06
N GLN A 77 -15.80 -7.58 -1.79
CA GLN A 77 -14.35 -7.64 -1.53
C GLN A 77 -13.60 -6.48 -2.18
N LEU A 78 -14.10 -6.00 -3.32
CA LEU A 78 -13.53 -4.86 -4.04
C LEU A 78 -13.80 -3.55 -3.30
N GLY A 79 -14.98 -3.40 -2.68
CA GLY A 79 -15.36 -2.19 -1.97
C GLY A 79 -15.16 -0.94 -2.85
N GLY A 80 -14.46 0.08 -2.33
CA GLY A 80 -14.11 1.30 -3.07
C GLY A 80 -12.74 1.26 -3.76
N LYS A 81 -12.16 0.07 -3.99
CA LYS A 81 -10.87 -0.06 -4.68
C LYS A 81 -11.03 0.21 -6.17
N THR A 82 -10.07 0.94 -6.74
CA THR A 82 -10.00 1.16 -8.19
C THR A 82 -9.47 -0.09 -8.89
N PHE A 83 -10.13 -0.47 -9.99
CA PHE A 83 -9.72 -1.58 -10.84
C PHE A 83 -10.18 -1.36 -12.28
N ASN A 84 -9.76 -2.23 -13.18
CA ASN A 84 -10.09 -2.19 -14.60
C ASN A 84 -11.27 -3.13 -14.87
N LEU A 85 -12.46 -2.54 -15.08
CA LEU A 85 -13.68 -3.27 -15.46
C LEU A 85 -13.67 -3.55 -16.96
N GLU A 86 -13.68 -4.82 -17.34
CA GLU A 86 -13.69 -5.25 -18.73
C GLU A 86 -15.06 -5.77 -19.17
N GLY A 87 -15.49 -5.40 -20.37
CA GLY A 87 -16.68 -5.94 -21.00
C GLY A 87 -17.01 -5.25 -22.31
N VAL A 88 -18.21 -5.54 -22.84
CA VAL A 88 -18.69 -4.98 -24.10
C VAL A 88 -19.75 -3.94 -23.83
N VAL A 89 -19.71 -2.81 -24.53
CA VAL A 89 -20.73 -1.76 -24.42
C VAL A 89 -22.04 -2.24 -25.00
N GLN A 90 -23.11 -2.23 -24.19
CA GLN A 90 -24.44 -2.66 -24.60
C GLN A 90 -25.01 -1.68 -25.65
N PRO A 91 -25.64 -2.19 -26.72
CA PRO A 91 -26.31 -1.35 -27.70
C PRO A 91 -27.42 -0.49 -27.10
N GLY A 92 -27.46 0.79 -27.47
CA GLY A 92 -28.52 1.72 -27.04
C GLY A 92 -28.42 2.16 -25.58
N SER A 93 -27.33 1.80 -24.86
CA SER A 93 -27.15 2.19 -23.46
C SER A 93 -26.33 3.47 -23.26
N ILE A 94 -25.79 4.05 -24.32
CA ILE A 94 -24.91 5.22 -24.25
C ILE A 94 -25.76 6.48 -24.16
N HIS A 95 -25.63 7.22 -23.05
CA HIS A 95 -26.31 8.48 -22.78
C HIS A 95 -25.31 9.55 -22.35
N SER A 96 -25.24 10.65 -23.08
CA SER A 96 -24.39 11.78 -22.69
C SER A 96 -25.03 12.52 -21.51
N THR A 97 -24.21 12.87 -20.53
CA THR A 97 -24.60 13.64 -19.34
C THR A 97 -23.83 14.96 -19.29
N ALA A 98 -24.19 15.85 -18.38
CA ALA A 98 -23.47 17.11 -18.19
C ALA A 98 -22.02 16.91 -17.72
N SER A 99 -21.74 15.81 -17.00
CA SER A 99 -20.41 15.49 -16.44
C SER A 99 -19.62 14.47 -17.27
N GLY A 100 -20.26 13.80 -18.24
CA GLY A 100 -19.59 12.75 -19.02
C GLY A 100 -20.55 11.86 -19.80
N VAL A 101 -20.45 10.55 -19.63
CA VAL A 101 -21.26 9.56 -20.34
C VAL A 101 -21.68 8.40 -19.45
N ASP A 102 -22.96 8.06 -19.50
CA ASP A 102 -23.52 6.86 -18.88
C ASP A 102 -23.67 5.76 -19.93
N PHE A 103 -23.33 4.54 -19.57
CA PHE A 103 -23.49 3.37 -20.44
C PHE A 103 -23.53 2.09 -19.62
N VAL A 104 -23.90 0.98 -20.28
CA VAL A 104 -23.90 -0.34 -19.64
C VAL A 104 -22.81 -1.21 -20.26
N VAL A 105 -22.00 -1.82 -19.40
CA VAL A 105 -21.00 -2.81 -19.78
C VAL A 105 -21.58 -4.21 -19.50
N THR A 106 -21.43 -5.11 -20.45
CA THR A 106 -21.90 -6.49 -20.37
C THR A 106 -20.76 -7.49 -20.44
N SER A 107 -20.84 -8.56 -19.65
CA SER A 107 -20.00 -9.75 -19.73
C SER A 107 -20.87 -10.96 -19.46
N GLY A 108 -21.05 -11.82 -20.48
CA GLY A 108 -22.04 -12.89 -20.41
C GLY A 108 -23.46 -12.37 -20.18
N SER A 109 -24.10 -12.81 -19.10
CA SER A 109 -25.44 -12.36 -18.67
C SER A 109 -25.42 -11.19 -17.69
N THR A 110 -24.23 -10.73 -17.28
CA THR A 110 -24.09 -9.67 -16.30
C THR A 110 -24.05 -8.31 -16.96
N HIS A 111 -24.76 -7.35 -16.35
CA HIS A 111 -24.85 -5.96 -16.79
C HIS A 111 -24.37 -5.06 -15.65
N VAL A 112 -23.47 -4.12 -15.96
CA VAL A 112 -22.96 -3.13 -15.01
C VAL A 112 -23.22 -1.75 -15.56
N ALA A 113 -23.96 -0.92 -14.83
CA ALA A 113 -24.13 0.48 -15.15
C ALA A 113 -22.82 1.23 -14.82
N VAL A 114 -22.33 2.01 -15.77
CA VAL A 114 -21.09 2.77 -15.67
C VAL A 114 -21.40 4.24 -15.89
N HIS A 115 -20.93 5.09 -14.98
CA HIS A 115 -20.85 6.54 -15.15
C HIS A 115 -19.39 6.93 -15.36
N ASN A 116 -19.05 7.42 -16.54
CA ASN A 116 -17.72 7.92 -16.81
C ASN A 116 -17.69 9.44 -16.78
N THR A 117 -16.83 10.00 -15.96
CA THR A 117 -16.60 11.44 -15.88
C THR A 117 -15.67 11.89 -17.00
N GLY A 118 -16.06 12.92 -17.73
CA GLY A 118 -15.29 13.47 -18.85
C GLY A 118 -15.71 12.91 -20.21
N SER A 119 -15.02 13.34 -21.25
CA SER A 119 -15.35 12.97 -22.64
C SER A 119 -14.88 11.56 -22.96
N PRO A 120 -15.76 10.72 -23.53
CA PRO A 120 -15.35 9.39 -23.98
C PRO A 120 -14.37 9.49 -25.15
N PRO A 121 -13.50 8.46 -25.36
CA PRO A 121 -12.59 8.45 -26.50
C PRO A 121 -13.34 8.41 -27.84
N GLN A 122 -12.72 8.90 -28.91
CA GLN A 122 -13.35 9.02 -30.24
C GLN A 122 -13.90 7.70 -30.81
N LEU A 123 -13.31 6.57 -30.40
CA LEU A 123 -13.71 5.24 -30.88
C LEU A 123 -14.71 4.54 -29.94
N PHE A 124 -15.20 5.26 -28.94
CA PHE A 124 -16.21 4.73 -28.02
C PHE A 124 -17.57 4.65 -28.69
N GLN A 125 -18.09 3.44 -28.82
CA GLN A 125 -19.39 3.15 -29.45
C GLN A 125 -19.99 1.85 -28.92
N SER A 126 -21.21 1.56 -29.29
CA SER A 126 -21.89 0.31 -28.95
C SER A 126 -21.20 -0.92 -29.57
N ASN A 127 -21.32 -2.07 -28.93
CA ASN A 127 -20.78 -3.37 -29.36
C ASN A 127 -19.25 -3.44 -29.45
N ILE A 128 -18.52 -2.57 -28.79
CA ILE A 128 -17.06 -2.68 -28.72
C ILE A 128 -16.59 -3.11 -27.32
N PRO A 129 -15.50 -3.88 -27.24
CA PRO A 129 -14.89 -4.19 -25.99
C PRO A 129 -14.18 -2.96 -25.42
N VAL A 130 -14.48 -2.66 -24.16
CA VAL A 130 -13.91 -1.53 -23.43
C VAL A 130 -13.35 -1.98 -22.07
N ILE A 131 -12.46 -1.17 -21.57
CA ILE A 131 -11.98 -1.24 -20.19
C ILE A 131 -12.34 0.10 -19.56
N ALA A 132 -13.15 0.08 -18.50
CA ALA A 132 -13.43 1.25 -17.68
C ALA A 132 -12.60 1.18 -16.41
N VAL A 133 -11.79 2.21 -16.16
CA VAL A 133 -10.96 2.34 -14.94
C VAL A 133 -11.77 3.08 -13.90
N GLY A 134 -11.97 2.48 -12.73
CA GLY A 134 -12.79 3.09 -11.68
C GLY A 134 -13.07 2.17 -10.51
N HIS A 135 -14.14 2.47 -9.78
CA HIS A 135 -14.55 1.73 -8.60
C HIS A 135 -16.08 1.66 -8.47
N PHE A 136 -16.57 0.70 -7.70
CA PHE A 136 -18.00 0.63 -7.41
C PHE A 136 -18.43 1.70 -6.40
N GLN A 137 -19.53 2.39 -6.71
CA GLN A 137 -20.31 3.23 -5.79
C GLN A 137 -21.73 2.65 -5.68
N GLY A 138 -21.93 1.76 -4.72
CA GLY A 138 -23.17 0.97 -4.67
C GLY A 138 -23.29 0.07 -5.89
N ASP A 139 -24.38 0.23 -6.67
CA ASP A 139 -24.64 -0.55 -7.89
C ASP A 139 -24.07 0.09 -9.15
N LEU A 140 -23.60 1.32 -9.06
CA LEU A 140 -23.01 2.07 -10.16
C LEU A 140 -21.49 1.91 -10.14
N PHE A 141 -20.89 1.74 -11.31
CA PHE A 141 -19.43 1.80 -11.48
C PHE A 141 -19.03 3.22 -11.89
N SER A 142 -18.33 3.92 -11.01
CA SER A 142 -17.79 5.26 -11.26
C SER A 142 -16.44 5.14 -11.94
N SER A 143 -16.31 5.68 -13.14
CA SER A 143 -15.11 5.63 -13.97
C SER A 143 -14.65 7.04 -14.32
N ASP A 144 -13.35 7.21 -14.46
CA ASP A 144 -12.71 8.44 -14.93
C ASP A 144 -11.93 8.22 -16.23
N GLN A 145 -11.79 6.97 -16.66
CA GLN A 145 -11.06 6.64 -17.88
C GLN A 145 -11.68 5.45 -18.60
N ILE A 146 -11.88 5.58 -19.91
CA ILE A 146 -12.30 4.50 -20.79
C ILE A 146 -11.18 4.21 -21.80
N LEU A 147 -10.79 2.94 -21.88
CA LEU A 147 -9.88 2.44 -22.91
C LEU A 147 -10.66 1.53 -23.86
N VAL A 148 -10.55 1.79 -25.15
CA VAL A 148 -11.15 0.94 -26.18
C VAL A 148 -10.14 -0.11 -26.62
N LYS A 149 -10.51 -1.40 -26.49
CA LYS A 149 -9.69 -2.49 -27.02
C LYS A 149 -9.88 -2.61 -28.52
N HIS A 150 -8.82 -2.39 -29.28
CA HIS A 150 -8.80 -2.72 -30.70
C HIS A 150 -8.43 -4.20 -30.89
N SER A 151 -9.40 -5.02 -31.25
CA SER A 151 -9.09 -6.37 -31.75
C SER A 151 -8.58 -6.27 -33.19
N SER A 152 -7.61 -7.11 -33.56
CA SER A 152 -7.13 -7.23 -34.94
C SER A 152 -8.27 -7.49 -35.93
N THR A 153 -9.33 -8.16 -35.49
CA THR A 153 -10.56 -8.42 -36.25
C THR A 153 -11.34 -7.14 -36.58
N TYR A 154 -11.37 -6.15 -35.69
CA TYR A 154 -12.01 -4.86 -35.91
C TYR A 154 -11.26 -4.07 -36.99
N ILE A 155 -9.94 -4.07 -36.98
CA ILE A 155 -9.08 -3.44 -37.97
C ILE A 155 -9.31 -4.08 -39.36
N ALA A 156 -9.42 -5.42 -39.40
CA ALA A 156 -9.68 -6.16 -40.64
C ALA A 156 -11.06 -5.86 -41.26
N GLN A 157 -12.07 -5.62 -40.40
CA GLN A 157 -13.44 -5.28 -40.87
C GLN A 157 -13.63 -3.80 -41.25
N HIS A 158 -12.80 -2.89 -40.74
CA HIS A 158 -12.90 -1.45 -40.97
C HIS A 158 -11.54 -0.82 -41.29
N PRO A 159 -10.85 -1.27 -42.34
CA PRO A 159 -9.49 -0.81 -42.69
C PRO A 159 -9.44 0.69 -43.02
N SER A 160 -10.55 1.26 -43.45
CA SER A 160 -10.62 2.69 -43.83
C SER A 160 -10.67 3.65 -42.64
N ARG A 161 -10.89 3.16 -41.40
CA ARG A 161 -10.97 3.98 -40.17
C ARG A 161 -9.66 4.05 -39.37
N VAL A 162 -8.66 3.22 -39.74
CA VAL A 162 -7.35 3.22 -39.11
C VAL A 162 -6.41 4.04 -40.00
N THR A 163 -6.32 5.33 -39.72
CA THR A 163 -5.33 6.20 -40.34
C THR A 163 -4.17 6.38 -39.38
N SER A 164 -2.96 6.04 -39.79
CA SER A 164 -1.74 6.34 -39.02
C SER A 164 -1.62 7.85 -38.78
N PRO A 165 -1.03 8.32 -37.70
CA PRO A 165 -0.79 9.73 -37.42
C PRO A 165 -0.02 10.46 -38.54
N ASN A 166 0.67 9.71 -39.41
CA ASN A 166 1.46 10.22 -40.53
C ASN A 166 0.70 10.19 -41.86
N GLY A 167 -0.62 9.93 -41.90
CA GLY A 167 -1.42 9.98 -43.12
C GLY A 167 -1.16 8.85 -44.13
N SER A 168 -0.32 7.88 -43.82
CA SER A 168 -0.05 6.74 -44.69
C SER A 168 -1.11 5.66 -44.48
N LYS A 169 -1.83 5.29 -45.52
CA LYS A 169 -2.67 4.10 -45.57
C LYS A 169 -1.75 2.88 -45.61
N GLN A 170 -1.86 2.00 -44.67
CA GLN A 170 -1.31 0.63 -44.75
C GLN A 170 -2.39 -0.31 -45.23
#